data_1fcff741741d6166340664db993c58d0
#
_entry.id   1fcff741741d6166340664db993c58d0
#
_cell.length_a   1.000
_cell.length_b   1.000
_cell.length_c   1.000
_cell.angle_alpha   90.00
_cell.angle_beta   90.00
_cell.angle_gamma   90.00
#
_symmetry.space_group_name_H-M   'P 1'
#
loop_
_entity.id
_entity.type
_entity.pdbx_description
1 polymer ?
#
loop_
_entity_poly.entity_id
_entity_poly.type
_entity_poly.pdbx_seq_one_letter_code
_entity_poly.pdbx_strand_id
1 'polypeptide(L)'
;MEAAWFSHPEWWFSSDPATDKHISDSYGHLLGQPSSDPLEQVLRLDQLPRHILRNEPASHVLRWFSLQATRVPIDLDALDDTRLCFALLPWRHTGIFEHALYAVQKAWERMEASPSQQLSRFLKAAYERFPPKDPEPLNATDYPRHVLAHCPSLQPTPCGIELPKLEGHIVISLSGGVDSMLASWLLRQAGCKLSALHINYNNRPTADDEAAFVASWCRYLGIPCYVRKIVEIRRPPCMEHGLRTTYETYTRNVRYAAYRALGPSMVVLGHNYDDTLENMFTNIAHRTKYEDLAGMQEFSSQDCLVFWRPLLQLTKQQIVDTARSHNIPYLPNSTPPWSMRGQIRSSVIPSIDRWHAGFVPGIAAIASSMQEMYGLVKASAERAIVSKDRLELGKRLPTQEMFWRIVFEILHIHVSSKALANMCQLLTKGKESYNIVLTKHRSIRLYYVNTWIADII
;
A
#
# COMPACT_ATOMS: atom_id res chain seq x y z
N MET A 1 30.82 26.54 4.62
CA MET A 1 30.06 25.32 5.00
C MET A 1 29.71 24.48 3.76
N GLU A 2 29.24 25.06 2.67
CA GLU A 2 28.81 24.33 1.46
C GLU A 2 29.90 23.38 0.92
N ALA A 3 31.12 23.86 0.66
CA ALA A 3 32.19 23.03 0.13
C ALA A 3 32.52 21.83 1.04
N ALA A 4 32.53 22.02 2.38
CA ALA A 4 32.72 20.95 3.33
C ALA A 4 31.55 19.97 3.33
N TRP A 5 30.29 20.47 3.23
CA TRP A 5 29.10 19.64 3.17
C TRP A 5 29.13 18.65 2.00
N PHE A 6 29.45 19.13 0.81
CA PHE A 6 29.48 18.28 -0.38
C PHE A 6 30.75 17.42 -0.51
N SER A 7 31.82 17.71 0.23
CA SER A 7 33.00 16.84 0.32
C SER A 7 32.85 15.70 1.33
N HIS A 8 31.85 15.74 2.21
CA HIS A 8 31.59 14.76 3.26
C HIS A 8 30.19 14.08 3.12
N PRO A 9 29.99 13.20 2.12
CA PRO A 9 28.72 12.52 1.92
C PRO A 9 28.23 11.68 3.12
N GLU A 10 29.13 11.26 4.01
CA GLU A 10 28.84 10.55 5.24
C GLU A 10 28.05 11.39 6.26
N TRP A 11 28.05 12.72 6.15
CA TRP A 11 27.20 13.58 6.98
C TRP A 11 25.73 13.58 6.52
N TRP A 12 25.49 13.31 5.24
CA TRP A 12 24.16 13.40 4.65
C TRP A 12 23.26 12.32 5.23
N PHE A 13 22.17 12.75 5.85
CA PHE A 13 21.19 11.85 6.43
C PHE A 13 21.73 10.93 7.55
N SER A 14 22.95 11.20 8.06
CA SER A 14 23.50 10.50 9.21
C SER A 14 22.59 10.68 10.43
N SER A 15 22.44 9.63 11.23
CA SER A 15 21.79 9.65 12.55
C SER A 15 22.81 9.34 13.66
N ASP A 16 24.10 9.36 13.34
CA ASP A 16 25.18 9.12 14.30
C ASP A 16 25.39 10.33 15.20
N PRO A 17 25.30 10.17 16.54
CA PRO A 17 25.51 11.26 17.50
C PRO A 17 26.88 11.93 17.42
N ALA A 18 27.92 11.19 17.01
CA ALA A 18 29.26 11.75 16.86
C ALA A 18 29.33 12.71 15.65
N THR A 19 28.66 12.35 14.55
CA THR A 19 28.49 13.22 13.38
C THR A 19 27.69 14.47 13.73
N ASP A 20 26.57 14.34 14.46
CA ASP A 20 25.75 15.47 14.89
C ASP A 20 26.57 16.43 15.79
N LYS A 21 27.36 15.90 16.74
CA LYS A 21 28.23 16.67 17.59
C LYS A 21 29.30 17.40 16.79
N HIS A 22 29.98 16.71 15.86
CA HIS A 22 31.00 17.33 15.00
C HIS A 22 30.44 18.49 14.18
N ILE A 23 29.26 18.31 13.56
CA ILE A 23 28.59 19.37 12.78
C ILE A 23 28.19 20.53 13.71
N SER A 24 27.65 20.24 14.88
CA SER A 24 27.26 21.25 15.86
C SER A 24 28.47 22.07 16.36
N ASP A 25 29.57 21.41 16.72
CA ASP A 25 30.78 22.07 17.21
C ASP A 25 31.44 22.92 16.11
N SER A 26 31.46 22.42 14.86
CA SER A 26 32.14 23.10 13.75
C SER A 26 31.30 24.23 13.12
N TYR A 27 29.98 24.05 13.01
CA TYR A 27 29.10 24.93 12.23
C TYR A 27 27.90 25.47 13.00
N GLY A 28 27.71 25.09 14.28
CA GLY A 28 26.55 25.51 15.06
C GLY A 28 26.40 27.04 15.19
N HIS A 29 27.53 27.75 15.20
CA HIS A 29 27.54 29.22 15.22
C HIS A 29 26.94 29.86 13.96
N LEU A 30 26.77 29.10 12.85
CA LEU A 30 26.16 29.56 11.59
C LEU A 30 24.63 29.41 11.59
N LEU A 31 24.05 28.78 12.62
CA LEU A 31 22.60 28.58 12.71
C LEU A 31 21.85 29.93 12.68
N GLY A 32 20.99 30.09 11.68
CA GLY A 32 20.23 31.32 11.50
C GLY A 32 21.02 32.53 10.97
N GLN A 33 22.33 32.39 10.77
CA GLN A 33 23.16 33.46 10.17
C GLN A 33 22.97 33.53 8.66
N PRO A 34 22.88 34.73 8.08
CA PRO A 34 22.77 34.87 6.62
C PRO A 34 24.04 34.42 5.88
N SER A 35 23.89 33.95 4.65
CA SER A 35 24.96 33.69 3.71
C SER A 35 24.71 34.44 2.39
N SER A 36 25.75 34.89 1.75
CA SER A 36 25.68 35.46 0.38
C SER A 36 25.51 34.39 -0.70
N ASP A 37 25.88 33.13 -0.38
CA ASP A 37 25.68 32.00 -1.25
C ASP A 37 24.28 31.39 -0.99
N PRO A 38 23.41 31.32 -2.02
CA PRO A 38 22.03 30.84 -1.84
C PRO A 38 21.95 29.36 -1.38
N LEU A 39 22.81 28.50 -1.92
CA LEU A 39 22.78 27.07 -1.56
C LEU A 39 23.29 26.87 -0.13
N GLU A 40 24.35 27.57 0.26
CA GLU A 40 24.81 27.56 1.64
C GLU A 40 23.74 28.12 2.59
N GLN A 41 23.00 29.15 2.19
CA GLN A 41 21.87 29.67 2.98
C GLN A 41 20.79 28.60 3.19
N VAL A 42 20.45 27.84 2.13
CA VAL A 42 19.51 26.70 2.23
C VAL A 42 20.04 25.64 3.19
N LEU A 43 21.32 25.26 3.12
CA LEU A 43 21.91 24.29 4.02
C LEU A 43 21.87 24.74 5.50
N ARG A 44 22.18 26.03 5.76
CA ARG A 44 22.11 26.63 7.11
C ARG A 44 20.70 26.66 7.69
N LEU A 45 19.70 26.81 6.85
CA LEU A 45 18.27 26.89 7.27
C LEU A 45 17.58 25.53 7.31
N ASP A 46 18.00 24.52 6.56
CA ASP A 46 17.30 23.23 6.54
C ASP A 46 18.13 22.07 7.11
N GLN A 47 19.37 21.90 6.69
CA GLN A 47 20.16 20.75 7.09
C GLN A 47 20.85 20.94 8.46
N LEU A 48 21.47 22.08 8.69
CA LEU A 48 22.15 22.38 9.94
C LEU A 48 21.23 22.26 11.19
N PRO A 49 20.00 22.82 11.18
CA PRO A 49 19.07 22.64 12.30
C PRO A 49 18.73 21.17 12.61
N ARG A 50 18.71 20.32 11.58
CA ARG A 50 18.35 18.88 11.74
C ARG A 50 19.42 18.08 12.45
N HIS A 51 20.69 18.49 12.35
CA HIS A 51 21.78 17.90 13.15
C HIS A 51 21.82 18.47 14.56
N ILE A 52 21.68 19.79 14.71
CA ILE A 52 21.77 20.47 16.00
C ILE A 52 20.58 20.14 16.90
N LEU A 53 19.36 20.11 16.36
CA LEU A 53 18.11 19.97 17.12
C LEU A 53 17.51 18.56 17.05
N ARG A 54 18.29 17.57 16.65
CA ARG A 54 17.77 16.19 16.41
C ARG A 54 17.10 15.59 17.65
N ASN A 55 17.67 15.82 18.83
CA ASN A 55 17.21 15.23 20.08
C ASN A 55 16.23 16.13 20.84
N GLU A 56 15.89 17.30 20.29
CA GLU A 56 14.93 18.22 20.86
C GLU A 56 13.53 17.94 20.32
N PRO A 57 12.46 18.15 21.10
CA PRO A 57 11.09 18.05 20.62
C PRO A 57 10.72 19.27 19.73
N ALA A 58 11.50 19.52 18.70
CA ALA A 58 11.55 20.77 17.94
C ALA A 58 10.94 20.64 16.52
N SER A 59 9.98 19.72 16.29
CA SER A 59 9.42 19.47 14.95
C SER A 59 8.82 20.74 14.31
N HIS A 60 8.20 21.62 15.10
CA HIS A 60 7.66 22.90 14.62
C HIS A 60 8.76 23.92 14.28
N VAL A 61 9.86 23.93 15.05
CA VAL A 61 11.03 24.78 14.78
C VAL A 61 11.72 24.34 13.48
N LEU A 62 11.91 23.04 13.29
CA LEU A 62 12.48 22.51 12.06
C LEU A 62 11.62 22.83 10.83
N ARG A 63 10.29 22.78 10.95
CA ARG A 63 9.38 23.20 9.87
C ARG A 63 9.49 24.71 9.59
N TRP A 64 9.61 25.51 10.61
CA TRP A 64 9.79 26.95 10.45
C TRP A 64 11.08 27.26 9.68
N PHE A 65 12.21 26.64 10.06
CA PHE A 65 13.47 26.77 9.34
C PHE A 65 13.34 26.32 7.87
N SER A 66 12.71 25.19 7.61
CA SER A 66 12.46 24.71 6.23
C SER A 66 11.62 25.71 5.44
N LEU A 67 10.58 26.33 6.05
CA LEU A 67 9.78 27.38 5.42
C LEU A 67 10.61 28.63 5.09
N GLN A 68 11.58 29.02 5.93
CA GLN A 68 12.50 30.11 5.58
C GLN A 68 13.42 29.73 4.41
N ALA A 69 13.91 28.50 4.40
CA ALA A 69 14.77 27.99 3.34
C ALA A 69 14.07 27.98 1.97
N THR A 70 12.75 27.72 1.89
CA THR A 70 12.01 27.77 0.61
C THR A 70 11.90 29.17 0.03
N ARG A 71 12.19 30.22 0.79
CA ARG A 71 12.15 31.62 0.35
C ARG A 71 13.48 32.12 -0.21
N VAL A 72 14.53 31.33 -0.09
CA VAL A 72 15.86 31.68 -0.62
C VAL A 72 15.82 31.64 -2.14
N PRO A 73 16.11 32.74 -2.84
CA PRO A 73 16.16 32.76 -4.29
C PRO A 73 17.38 31.98 -4.77
N ILE A 74 17.14 30.84 -5.44
CA ILE A 74 18.20 29.98 -5.97
C ILE A 74 17.87 29.56 -7.40
N ASP A 75 18.84 29.65 -8.29
CA ASP A 75 18.73 29.13 -9.65
C ASP A 75 18.94 27.62 -9.64
N LEU A 76 17.83 26.88 -9.69
CA LEU A 76 17.83 25.42 -9.66
C LEU A 76 18.45 24.81 -10.93
N ASP A 77 18.40 25.51 -12.06
CA ASP A 77 18.89 24.99 -13.34
C ASP A 77 20.41 25.03 -13.42
N ALA A 78 21.05 25.95 -12.69
CA ALA A 78 22.50 26.05 -12.59
C ALA A 78 23.14 24.98 -11.68
N LEU A 79 22.36 24.23 -10.90
CA LEU A 79 22.85 23.24 -9.96
C LEU A 79 23.07 21.86 -10.61
N ASP A 80 24.11 21.14 -10.18
CA ASP A 80 24.19 19.69 -10.42
C ASP A 80 23.09 18.94 -9.66
N ASP A 81 22.86 17.69 -10.03
CA ASP A 81 21.76 16.89 -9.45
C ASP A 81 21.85 16.71 -7.94
N THR A 82 23.05 16.64 -7.38
CA THR A 82 23.24 16.50 -5.92
C THR A 82 22.85 17.79 -5.22
N ARG A 83 23.35 18.93 -5.69
CA ARG A 83 23.01 20.25 -5.16
C ARG A 83 21.54 20.57 -5.35
N LEU A 84 20.98 20.24 -6.51
CA LEU A 84 19.53 20.35 -6.77
C LEU A 84 18.70 19.57 -5.75
N CYS A 85 19.05 18.32 -5.48
CA CYS A 85 18.33 17.52 -4.47
C CYS A 85 18.36 18.21 -3.10
N PHE A 86 19.50 18.75 -2.66
CA PHE A 86 19.59 19.48 -1.40
C PHE A 86 18.79 20.78 -1.41
N ALA A 87 18.79 21.53 -2.51
CA ALA A 87 17.99 22.74 -2.67
C ALA A 87 16.47 22.46 -2.60
N LEU A 88 16.04 21.27 -3.01
CA LEU A 88 14.63 20.84 -2.96
C LEU A 88 14.21 20.21 -1.61
N LEU A 89 15.13 19.81 -0.73
CA LEU A 89 14.81 19.22 0.57
C LEU A 89 13.91 20.09 1.45
N PRO A 90 14.15 21.40 1.58
CA PRO A 90 13.28 22.28 2.38
C PRO A 90 11.81 22.18 1.99
N TRP A 91 11.52 22.20 0.69
CA TRP A 91 10.18 22.10 0.15
C TRP A 91 9.48 20.81 0.60
N ARG A 92 10.21 19.70 0.63
CA ARG A 92 9.71 18.41 1.14
C ARG A 92 9.51 18.42 2.66
N HIS A 93 10.37 19.14 3.38
CA HIS A 93 10.41 19.12 4.84
C HIS A 93 9.38 20.03 5.51
N THR A 94 8.73 20.93 4.78
CA THR A 94 7.66 21.79 5.34
C THR A 94 6.43 20.98 5.74
N GLY A 95 6.21 19.79 5.17
CA GLY A 95 5.01 18.99 5.38
C GLY A 95 3.76 19.56 4.70
N ILE A 96 3.92 20.53 3.78
CA ILE A 96 2.85 21.14 2.98
C ILE A 96 2.78 20.42 1.64
N PHE A 97 1.57 20.02 1.22
CA PHE A 97 1.36 19.23 0.00
C PHE A 97 1.90 19.96 -1.26
N GLU A 98 1.55 21.23 -1.43
CA GLU A 98 1.95 22.04 -2.58
C GLU A 98 3.47 22.24 -2.66
N HIS A 99 4.13 22.36 -1.52
CA HIS A 99 5.60 22.42 -1.44
C HIS A 99 6.24 21.09 -1.85
N ALA A 100 5.74 19.99 -1.31
CA ALA A 100 6.25 18.66 -1.70
C ALA A 100 5.99 18.38 -3.18
N LEU A 101 4.82 18.81 -3.71
CA LEU A 101 4.49 18.72 -5.13
C LEU A 101 5.50 19.49 -6.00
N TYR A 102 5.81 20.74 -5.64
CA TYR A 102 6.82 21.54 -6.33
C TYR A 102 8.17 20.80 -6.38
N ALA A 103 8.62 20.28 -5.23
CA ALA A 103 9.91 19.58 -5.14
C ALA A 103 9.98 18.36 -6.06
N VAL A 104 8.94 17.51 -6.09
CA VAL A 104 8.94 16.34 -6.96
C VAL A 104 8.76 16.71 -8.43
N GLN A 105 8.01 17.76 -8.76
CA GLN A 105 7.89 18.26 -10.13
C GLN A 105 9.24 18.72 -10.68
N LYS A 106 10.00 19.54 -9.93
CA LYS A 106 11.34 19.98 -10.33
C LYS A 106 12.33 18.82 -10.46
N ALA A 107 12.27 17.86 -9.56
CA ALA A 107 13.10 16.66 -9.65
C ALA A 107 12.72 15.80 -10.88
N TRP A 108 11.42 15.69 -11.24
CA TRP A 108 10.98 15.00 -12.45
C TRP A 108 11.37 15.73 -13.72
N GLU A 109 11.24 17.07 -13.79
CA GLU A 109 11.70 17.87 -14.93
C GLU A 109 13.16 17.58 -15.26
N ARG A 110 14.03 17.54 -14.23
CA ARG A 110 15.46 17.21 -14.39
C ARG A 110 15.66 15.73 -14.73
N MET A 111 14.91 14.81 -14.10
CA MET A 111 15.03 13.36 -14.32
C MET A 111 14.63 12.95 -15.74
N GLU A 112 13.60 13.57 -16.32
CA GLU A 112 13.17 13.34 -17.70
C GLU A 112 14.19 13.90 -18.72
N ALA A 113 14.88 15.00 -18.39
CA ALA A 113 15.91 15.57 -19.22
C ALA A 113 17.26 14.84 -19.13
N SER A 114 17.66 14.41 -17.93
CA SER A 114 18.93 13.75 -17.64
C SER A 114 18.79 12.81 -16.45
N PRO A 115 18.48 11.51 -16.67
CA PRO A 115 18.29 10.54 -15.61
C PRO A 115 19.53 10.35 -14.74
N SER A 116 19.37 10.39 -13.41
CA SER A 116 20.45 10.12 -12.47
C SER A 116 20.00 9.30 -11.26
N GLN A 117 20.98 8.65 -10.61
CA GLN A 117 20.73 7.87 -9.41
C GLN A 117 20.35 8.77 -8.21
N GLN A 118 20.90 9.98 -8.14
CA GLN A 118 20.62 10.96 -7.09
C GLN A 118 19.15 11.38 -7.14
N LEU A 119 18.65 11.75 -8.31
CA LEU A 119 17.24 12.11 -8.52
C LEU A 119 16.31 10.93 -8.22
N SER A 120 16.66 9.70 -8.64
CA SER A 120 15.90 8.51 -8.31
C SER A 120 15.79 8.29 -6.79
N ARG A 121 16.88 8.47 -6.05
CA ARG A 121 16.90 8.35 -4.57
C ARG A 121 16.06 9.45 -3.93
N PHE A 122 16.19 10.69 -4.41
CA PHE A 122 15.39 11.81 -3.91
C PHE A 122 13.91 11.57 -4.10
N LEU A 123 13.47 11.17 -5.30
CA LEU A 123 12.06 10.88 -5.61
C LEU A 123 11.51 9.74 -4.75
N LYS A 124 12.24 8.62 -4.59
CA LYS A 124 11.84 7.52 -3.68
C LYS A 124 11.59 8.03 -2.26
N ALA A 125 12.57 8.71 -1.70
CA ALA A 125 12.47 9.24 -0.33
C ALA A 125 11.41 10.34 -0.19
N ALA A 126 11.12 11.11 -1.26
CA ALA A 126 10.06 12.09 -1.26
C ALA A 126 8.68 11.43 -1.18
N TYR A 127 8.44 10.38 -1.98
CA TYR A 127 7.17 9.67 -1.98
C TYR A 127 6.91 8.82 -0.72
N GLU A 128 7.95 8.36 -0.03
CA GLU A 128 7.80 7.67 1.26
C GLU A 128 7.21 8.58 2.36
N ARG A 129 7.42 9.88 2.26
CA ARG A 129 7.03 10.87 3.27
C ARG A 129 6.19 12.00 2.70
N PHE A 130 5.55 11.77 1.57
CA PHE A 130 4.74 12.78 0.90
C PHE A 130 3.54 13.14 1.79
N PRO A 131 3.24 14.44 1.98
CA PRO A 131 2.10 14.86 2.78
C PRO A 131 0.79 14.32 2.21
N PRO A 132 -0.14 13.84 3.05
CA PRO A 132 -1.45 13.39 2.59
C PRO A 132 -2.28 14.58 2.07
N LYS A 133 -3.18 14.27 1.14
CA LYS A 133 -4.24 15.18 0.70
C LYS A 133 -5.58 14.44 0.80
N ASP A 134 -6.55 15.06 1.43
CA ASP A 134 -7.87 14.49 1.60
C ASP A 134 -8.64 14.42 0.27
N PRO A 135 -9.58 13.48 0.12
CA PRO A 135 -10.49 13.46 -1.02
C PRO A 135 -11.44 14.65 -0.97
N GLU A 136 -11.74 15.20 -2.15
CA GLU A 136 -12.62 16.34 -2.32
C GLU A 136 -14.03 15.88 -2.69
N PRO A 137 -15.10 16.55 -2.22
CA PRO A 137 -16.44 16.29 -2.71
C PRO A 137 -16.53 16.54 -4.21
N LEU A 138 -17.11 15.62 -4.94
CA LEU A 138 -17.33 15.74 -6.38
C LEU A 138 -18.82 15.93 -6.66
N ASN A 139 -19.20 17.16 -7.00
CA ASN A 139 -20.57 17.50 -7.35
C ASN A 139 -20.78 17.40 -8.86
N ALA A 140 -21.74 16.59 -9.27
CA ALA A 140 -22.07 16.36 -10.69
C ALA A 140 -22.96 17.49 -11.29
N THR A 141 -22.73 18.75 -10.96
CA THR A 141 -23.62 19.84 -11.38
C THR A 141 -23.59 20.13 -12.87
N ASP A 142 -22.48 19.82 -13.55
CA ASP A 142 -22.22 20.26 -14.93
C ASP A 142 -22.11 19.15 -15.96
N TYR A 143 -22.50 17.92 -15.61
CA TYR A 143 -22.33 16.78 -16.54
C TYR A 143 -23.59 16.47 -17.35
N PRO A 144 -23.43 16.10 -18.62
CA PRO A 144 -24.56 15.90 -19.52
C PRO A 144 -25.43 14.75 -19.03
N ARG A 145 -26.73 15.04 -18.88
CA ARG A 145 -27.77 14.10 -18.45
C ARG A 145 -27.91 12.87 -19.36
N HIS A 146 -27.32 12.90 -20.55
CA HIS A 146 -27.44 11.82 -21.53
C HIS A 146 -26.76 10.50 -21.10
N VAL A 147 -25.76 10.53 -20.25
CA VAL A 147 -25.08 9.30 -19.72
C VAL A 147 -26.06 8.51 -18.84
N LEU A 148 -26.97 9.20 -18.13
CA LEU A 148 -27.95 8.58 -17.24
C LEU A 148 -29.35 8.45 -17.87
N ALA A 149 -29.54 8.94 -19.10
CA ALA A 149 -30.85 8.94 -19.78
C ALA A 149 -31.43 7.52 -20.01
N HIS A 150 -30.62 6.51 -19.91
CA HIS A 150 -30.97 5.10 -20.11
C HIS A 150 -30.98 4.29 -18.80
N CYS A 151 -30.81 4.93 -17.65
CA CYS A 151 -30.93 4.23 -16.36
C CYS A 151 -32.43 4.14 -16.01
N PRO A 152 -32.97 2.92 -15.87
CA PRO A 152 -34.37 2.75 -15.47
C PRO A 152 -34.58 3.30 -14.06
N SER A 153 -35.82 3.62 -13.74
CA SER A 153 -36.21 3.95 -12.37
C SER A 153 -35.68 2.88 -11.41
N LEU A 154 -35.12 3.30 -10.26
CA LEU A 154 -34.67 2.42 -9.17
C LEU A 154 -35.83 1.61 -8.57
N GLN A 155 -36.49 0.80 -9.37
CA GLN A 155 -37.47 -0.17 -8.89
C GLN A 155 -36.69 -1.40 -8.41
N PRO A 156 -36.90 -1.88 -7.20
CA PRO A 156 -36.25 -3.08 -6.70
C PRO A 156 -36.70 -4.28 -7.55
N THR A 157 -35.88 -4.66 -8.51
CA THR A 157 -36.03 -5.95 -9.19
C THR A 157 -35.16 -6.94 -8.42
N PRO A 158 -35.70 -8.04 -7.88
CA PRO A 158 -34.90 -9.05 -7.20
C PRO A 158 -33.85 -9.58 -8.19
N CYS A 159 -32.57 -9.33 -7.92
CA CYS A 159 -31.50 -9.84 -8.78
C CYS A 159 -30.95 -11.19 -8.28
N GLY A 160 -31.54 -11.78 -7.24
CA GLY A 160 -31.06 -13.01 -6.62
C GLY A 160 -29.77 -12.86 -5.81
N ILE A 161 -29.22 -11.64 -5.75
CA ILE A 161 -28.04 -11.32 -4.95
C ILE A 161 -28.51 -10.55 -3.73
N GLU A 162 -28.65 -11.25 -2.61
CA GLU A 162 -29.00 -10.64 -1.33
C GLU A 162 -27.72 -10.19 -0.63
N LEU A 163 -27.62 -8.88 -0.36
CA LEU A 163 -26.58 -8.35 0.48
C LEU A 163 -27.11 -8.13 1.91
N PRO A 164 -26.33 -8.46 2.94
CA PRO A 164 -26.73 -8.19 4.31
C PRO A 164 -26.86 -6.67 4.52
N LYS A 165 -27.90 -6.25 5.27
CA LYS A 165 -28.00 -4.87 5.73
C LYS A 165 -26.90 -4.62 6.75
N LEU A 166 -25.97 -3.77 6.41
CA LEU A 166 -24.85 -3.40 7.28
C LEU A 166 -25.14 -2.08 8.00
N GLU A 167 -24.77 -2.05 9.27
CA GLU A 167 -24.83 -0.84 10.08
C GLU A 167 -23.57 0.00 9.91
N GLY A 168 -23.70 1.30 10.16
CA GLY A 168 -22.60 2.26 10.06
C GLY A 168 -22.43 2.89 8.68
N HIS A 169 -21.37 3.67 8.55
CA HIS A 169 -21.02 4.38 7.30
C HIS A 169 -20.11 3.52 6.44
N ILE A 170 -20.57 3.19 5.25
CA ILE A 170 -19.83 2.38 4.27
C ILE A 170 -19.26 3.28 3.18
N VAL A 171 -17.97 3.11 2.85
CA VAL A 171 -17.35 3.74 1.69
C VAL A 171 -17.13 2.70 0.60
N ILE A 172 -17.72 2.91 -0.58
CA ILE A 172 -17.43 2.08 -1.75
C ILE A 172 -16.33 2.69 -2.61
N SER A 173 -15.32 1.88 -2.95
CA SER A 173 -14.30 2.24 -3.95
C SER A 173 -14.90 2.13 -5.34
N LEU A 174 -15.29 3.26 -5.92
CA LEU A 174 -16.06 3.30 -7.17
C LEU A 174 -15.15 3.69 -8.34
N SER A 175 -14.80 2.72 -9.17
CA SER A 175 -13.90 2.93 -10.31
C SER A 175 -14.63 3.27 -11.63
N GLY A 176 -15.96 3.12 -11.69
CA GLY A 176 -16.73 3.19 -12.93
C GLY A 176 -16.80 1.86 -13.70
N GLY A 177 -16.01 0.86 -13.36
CA GLY A 177 -16.10 -0.48 -13.94
C GLY A 177 -17.32 -1.26 -13.43
N VAL A 178 -17.79 -2.23 -14.24
CA VAL A 178 -19.05 -2.94 -14.01
C VAL A 178 -19.18 -3.52 -12.58
N ASP A 179 -18.11 -4.05 -12.00
CA ASP A 179 -18.13 -4.67 -10.66
C ASP A 179 -18.48 -3.63 -9.58
N SER A 180 -17.78 -2.50 -9.60
CA SER A 180 -17.98 -1.43 -8.61
C SER A 180 -19.34 -0.72 -8.81
N MET A 181 -19.79 -0.60 -10.05
CA MET A 181 -21.09 -0.01 -10.38
C MET A 181 -22.23 -0.91 -9.89
N LEU A 182 -22.17 -2.22 -10.15
CA LEU A 182 -23.14 -3.20 -9.65
C LEU A 182 -23.14 -3.23 -8.10
N ALA A 183 -21.96 -3.29 -7.47
CA ALA A 183 -21.87 -3.31 -6.01
C ALA A 183 -22.51 -2.06 -5.38
N SER A 184 -22.27 -0.87 -5.95
CA SER A 184 -22.87 0.38 -5.44
C SER A 184 -24.40 0.36 -5.54
N TRP A 185 -24.94 -0.17 -6.63
CA TRP A 185 -26.36 -0.29 -6.82
C TRP A 185 -27.00 -1.28 -5.83
N LEU A 186 -26.42 -2.46 -5.68
CA LEU A 186 -26.89 -3.49 -4.71
C LEU A 186 -26.89 -2.98 -3.27
N LEU A 187 -25.82 -2.32 -2.85
CA LEU A 187 -25.73 -1.74 -1.51
C LEU A 187 -26.75 -0.64 -1.26
N ARG A 188 -27.01 0.18 -2.29
CA ARG A 188 -28.06 1.20 -2.21
C ARG A 188 -29.45 0.57 -2.08
N GLN A 189 -29.73 -0.50 -2.83
CA GLN A 189 -30.96 -1.28 -2.74
C GLN A 189 -31.13 -1.93 -1.34
N ALA A 190 -30.04 -2.44 -0.75
CA ALA A 190 -30.04 -2.98 0.61
C ALA A 190 -30.25 -1.90 1.69
N GLY A 191 -30.35 -0.61 1.34
CA GLY A 191 -30.57 0.49 2.28
C GLY A 191 -29.36 0.86 3.13
N CYS A 192 -28.15 0.51 2.70
CA CYS A 192 -26.92 0.87 3.39
C CYS A 192 -26.65 2.38 3.35
N LYS A 193 -26.08 2.93 4.45
CA LYS A 193 -25.57 4.31 4.48
C LYS A 193 -24.24 4.37 3.75
N LEU A 194 -24.28 4.84 2.51
CA LEU A 194 -23.20 4.70 1.54
C LEU A 194 -22.63 6.05 1.10
N SER A 195 -21.31 6.13 0.95
CA SER A 195 -20.59 7.17 0.20
C SER A 195 -19.65 6.50 -0.80
N ALA A 196 -19.41 7.14 -1.94
CA ALA A 196 -18.49 6.68 -2.96
C ALA A 196 -17.16 7.43 -2.88
N LEU A 197 -16.04 6.70 -3.06
CA LEU A 197 -14.73 7.28 -3.28
C LEU A 197 -14.20 6.83 -4.64
N HIS A 198 -13.94 7.80 -5.51
CA HIS A 198 -13.25 7.59 -6.78
C HIS A 198 -11.78 8.01 -6.67
N ILE A 199 -10.86 7.13 -7.04
CA ILE A 199 -9.43 7.45 -7.16
C ILE A 199 -9.12 7.72 -8.63
N ASN A 200 -8.90 8.99 -8.95
CA ASN A 200 -8.46 9.40 -10.28
C ASN A 200 -6.93 9.36 -10.33
N TYR A 201 -6.38 8.33 -10.97
CA TYR A 201 -4.93 8.12 -11.09
C TYR A 201 -4.26 9.06 -12.11
N ASN A 202 -5.04 9.83 -12.86
CA ASN A 202 -4.54 10.77 -13.87
C ASN A 202 -3.55 10.15 -14.88
N ASN A 203 -3.75 8.86 -15.21
CA ASN A 203 -2.83 8.09 -16.06
C ASN A 203 -3.25 8.06 -17.54
N ARG A 204 -4.38 8.65 -17.88
CA ARG A 204 -4.97 8.65 -19.23
C ARG A 204 -5.81 9.90 -19.45
N PRO A 205 -5.96 10.35 -20.71
CA PRO A 205 -6.71 11.57 -21.01
C PRO A 205 -8.18 11.53 -20.54
N THR A 206 -8.79 10.34 -20.52
CA THR A 206 -10.20 10.13 -20.13
C THR A 206 -10.44 10.08 -18.62
N ALA A 207 -9.41 10.22 -17.79
CA ALA A 207 -9.51 10.00 -16.35
C ALA A 207 -10.47 11.01 -15.64
N ASP A 208 -10.55 12.24 -16.15
CA ASP A 208 -11.49 13.24 -15.63
C ASP A 208 -12.94 12.95 -16.10
N ASP A 209 -13.12 12.48 -17.32
CA ASP A 209 -14.44 12.05 -17.83
C ASP A 209 -14.96 10.83 -17.06
N GLU A 210 -14.06 9.91 -16.68
CA GLU A 210 -14.41 8.76 -15.85
C GLU A 210 -14.86 9.19 -14.44
N ALA A 211 -14.17 10.15 -13.83
CA ALA A 211 -14.56 10.72 -12.55
C ALA A 211 -15.95 11.39 -12.63
N ALA A 212 -16.20 12.09 -13.70
CA ALA A 212 -17.46 12.71 -14.03
C ALA A 212 -18.62 11.70 -14.17
N PHE A 213 -18.37 10.64 -14.91
CA PHE A 213 -19.30 9.53 -15.06
C PHE A 213 -19.67 8.91 -13.70
N VAL A 214 -18.69 8.66 -12.86
CA VAL A 214 -18.88 8.14 -11.50
C VAL A 214 -19.70 9.11 -10.64
N ALA A 215 -19.42 10.41 -10.71
CA ALA A 215 -20.17 11.42 -9.96
C ALA A 215 -21.65 11.49 -10.42
N SER A 216 -21.89 11.38 -11.72
CA SER A 216 -23.25 11.33 -12.28
C SER A 216 -24.02 10.10 -11.79
N TRP A 217 -23.36 8.94 -11.71
CA TRP A 217 -23.95 7.74 -11.14
C TRP A 217 -24.27 7.90 -9.65
N CYS A 218 -23.35 8.45 -8.88
CA CYS A 218 -23.58 8.71 -7.45
C CYS A 218 -24.77 9.65 -7.22
N ARG A 219 -24.89 10.69 -8.05
CA ARG A 219 -26.06 11.59 -8.03
C ARG A 219 -27.36 10.85 -8.33
N TYR A 220 -27.35 9.94 -9.31
CA TYR A 220 -28.50 9.10 -9.64
C TYR A 220 -28.90 8.20 -8.45
N LEU A 221 -27.92 7.58 -7.78
CA LEU A 221 -28.14 6.76 -6.59
C LEU A 221 -28.52 7.57 -5.31
N GLY A 222 -28.34 8.89 -5.34
CA GLY A 222 -28.53 9.74 -4.17
C GLY A 222 -27.50 9.47 -3.08
N ILE A 223 -26.22 9.22 -3.43
CA ILE A 223 -25.12 9.01 -2.51
C ILE A 223 -24.02 10.09 -2.67
N PRO A 224 -23.36 10.51 -1.60
CA PRO A 224 -22.20 11.41 -1.69
C PRO A 224 -21.07 10.79 -2.50
N CYS A 225 -20.41 11.59 -3.34
CA CYS A 225 -19.25 11.20 -4.11
C CYS A 225 -18.05 12.04 -3.73
N TYR A 226 -16.91 11.39 -3.51
CA TYR A 226 -15.63 12.02 -3.24
C TYR A 226 -14.61 11.56 -4.29
N VAL A 227 -13.70 12.46 -4.67
CA VAL A 227 -12.60 12.16 -5.58
C VAL A 227 -11.26 12.47 -4.94
N ARG A 228 -10.29 11.59 -5.15
CA ARG A 228 -8.88 11.87 -4.90
C ARG A 228 -8.14 11.78 -6.23
N LYS A 229 -7.85 12.94 -6.84
CA LYS A 229 -7.03 13.04 -8.05
C LYS A 229 -5.55 13.02 -7.67
N ILE A 230 -4.80 12.10 -8.25
CA ILE A 230 -3.35 11.94 -8.02
C ILE A 230 -2.63 12.71 -9.12
N VAL A 231 -2.02 13.84 -8.77
CA VAL A 231 -1.28 14.72 -9.69
C VAL A 231 0.22 14.72 -9.41
N GLU A 232 0.61 14.22 -8.24
CA GLU A 232 1.97 14.26 -7.71
C GLU A 232 2.89 13.18 -8.27
N ILE A 233 2.32 12.10 -8.84
CA ILE A 233 3.10 11.01 -9.44
C ILE A 233 2.42 10.53 -10.73
N ARG A 234 3.21 10.20 -11.76
CA ARG A 234 2.69 9.69 -13.04
C ARG A 234 3.27 8.30 -13.32
N ARG A 235 2.43 7.41 -13.83
CA ARG A 235 2.84 6.03 -14.12
C ARG A 235 3.89 5.91 -15.22
N PRO A 236 3.74 6.52 -16.41
CA PRO A 236 4.69 6.34 -17.50
C PRO A 236 6.14 6.68 -17.10
N PRO A 237 6.46 7.87 -16.56
CA PRO A 237 7.82 8.19 -16.15
C PRO A 237 8.37 7.22 -15.09
N CYS A 238 7.54 6.77 -14.15
CA CYS A 238 7.96 5.81 -13.14
C CYS A 238 8.33 4.44 -13.73
N MET A 239 7.65 3.99 -14.79
CA MET A 239 8.01 2.74 -15.49
C MET A 239 9.33 2.89 -16.24
N GLU A 240 9.52 4.00 -16.96
CA GLU A 240 10.71 4.29 -17.77
C GLU A 240 11.97 4.40 -16.93
N HIS A 241 11.87 4.99 -15.73
CA HIS A 241 13.02 5.25 -14.85
C HIS A 241 13.16 4.24 -13.68
N GLY A 242 12.54 3.07 -13.75
CA GLY A 242 12.70 2.00 -12.75
C GLY A 242 12.09 2.32 -11.38
N LEU A 243 11.12 3.23 -11.31
CA LEU A 243 10.40 3.64 -10.10
C LEU A 243 9.02 2.97 -9.97
N ARG A 244 8.81 1.84 -10.63
CA ARG A 244 7.53 1.10 -10.63
C ARG A 244 7.05 0.81 -9.21
N THR A 245 7.89 0.23 -8.37
CA THR A 245 7.53 -0.13 -6.99
C THR A 245 7.15 1.12 -6.17
N THR A 246 7.87 2.23 -6.38
CA THR A 246 7.57 3.52 -5.74
C THR A 246 6.17 4.00 -6.14
N TYR A 247 5.84 3.96 -7.42
CA TYR A 247 4.51 4.31 -7.93
C TYR A 247 3.41 3.44 -7.32
N GLU A 248 3.58 2.11 -7.34
CA GLU A 248 2.59 1.16 -6.84
C GLU A 248 2.37 1.33 -5.33
N THR A 249 3.45 1.47 -4.55
CA THR A 249 3.37 1.69 -3.10
C THR A 249 2.73 3.04 -2.77
N TYR A 250 3.18 4.10 -3.43
CA TYR A 250 2.65 5.44 -3.18
C TYR A 250 1.15 5.55 -3.49
N THR A 251 0.72 5.11 -4.66
CA THR A 251 -0.70 5.17 -5.05
C THR A 251 -1.59 4.29 -4.18
N ARG A 252 -1.07 3.17 -3.67
CA ARG A 252 -1.75 2.36 -2.66
C ARG A 252 -1.93 3.12 -1.35
N ASN A 253 -0.88 3.78 -0.87
CA ASN A 253 -0.92 4.56 0.38
C ASN A 253 -1.90 5.74 0.27
N VAL A 254 -1.90 6.45 -0.88
CA VAL A 254 -2.87 7.52 -1.18
C VAL A 254 -4.31 7.01 -1.09
N ARG A 255 -4.58 5.85 -1.70
CA ARG A 255 -5.91 5.23 -1.66
C ARG A 255 -6.34 4.90 -0.24
N TYR A 256 -5.46 4.32 0.58
CA TYR A 256 -5.77 3.97 1.97
C TYR A 256 -5.93 5.21 2.85
N ALA A 257 -5.12 6.25 2.63
CA ALA A 257 -5.28 7.54 3.31
C ALA A 257 -6.64 8.17 2.98
N ALA A 258 -7.05 8.13 1.70
CA ALA A 258 -8.35 8.65 1.27
C ALA A 258 -9.53 7.88 1.87
N TYR A 259 -9.43 6.54 2.03
CA TYR A 259 -10.46 5.79 2.79
C TYR A 259 -10.52 6.24 4.24
N ARG A 260 -9.37 6.34 4.93
CA ARG A 260 -9.34 6.76 6.34
C ARG A 260 -9.91 8.16 6.56
N ALA A 261 -9.63 9.09 5.65
CA ALA A 261 -10.14 10.47 5.72
C ALA A 261 -11.67 10.54 5.72
N LEU A 262 -12.36 9.57 5.09
CA LEU A 262 -13.82 9.50 5.09
C LEU A 262 -14.42 8.79 6.32
N GLY A 263 -13.59 8.21 7.19
CA GLY A 263 -13.99 7.58 8.45
C GLY A 263 -15.03 6.46 8.31
N PRO A 264 -14.85 5.47 7.40
CA PRO A 264 -15.83 4.41 7.22
C PRO A 264 -15.76 3.37 8.33
N SER A 265 -16.89 2.75 8.66
CA SER A 265 -16.91 1.49 9.40
C SER A 265 -16.40 0.33 8.53
N MET A 266 -16.58 0.43 7.22
CA MET A 266 -16.18 -0.59 6.26
C MET A 266 -15.96 0.02 4.86
N VAL A 267 -14.96 -0.51 4.14
CA VAL A 267 -14.67 -0.17 2.73
C VAL A 267 -15.11 -1.32 1.84
N VAL A 268 -15.95 -1.05 0.86
CA VAL A 268 -16.38 -2.03 -0.13
C VAL A 268 -15.53 -1.96 -1.38
N LEU A 269 -15.06 -3.12 -1.84
CA LEU A 269 -14.29 -3.30 -3.07
C LEU A 269 -15.05 -4.21 -4.05
N GLY A 270 -15.14 -3.80 -5.31
CA GLY A 270 -15.81 -4.56 -6.37
C GLY A 270 -14.94 -5.69 -6.93
N HIS A 271 -14.30 -6.50 -6.07
CA HIS A 271 -13.59 -7.69 -6.53
C HIS A 271 -14.57 -8.85 -6.74
N ASN A 272 -14.28 -9.70 -7.71
CA ASN A 272 -15.09 -10.84 -8.12
C ASN A 272 -14.29 -12.16 -8.11
N TYR A 273 -14.91 -13.26 -8.50
CA TYR A 273 -14.29 -14.59 -8.52
C TYR A 273 -13.09 -14.66 -9.48
N ASP A 274 -13.20 -14.05 -10.67
CA ASP A 274 -12.10 -14.03 -11.65
C ASP A 274 -10.87 -13.28 -11.09
N ASP A 275 -11.08 -12.19 -10.36
CA ASP A 275 -9.98 -11.46 -9.67
C ASP A 275 -9.31 -12.33 -8.60
N THR A 276 -10.07 -13.20 -7.92
CA THR A 276 -9.53 -14.18 -6.96
C THR A 276 -8.64 -15.19 -7.66
N LEU A 277 -9.08 -15.71 -8.82
CA LEU A 277 -8.26 -16.62 -9.63
C LEU A 277 -6.97 -15.94 -10.11
N GLU A 278 -7.06 -14.72 -10.65
CA GLU A 278 -5.88 -13.95 -11.08
C GLU A 278 -4.88 -13.76 -9.93
N ASN A 279 -5.38 -13.44 -8.74
CA ASN A 279 -4.54 -13.28 -7.55
C ASN A 279 -3.91 -14.59 -7.12
N MET A 280 -4.68 -15.69 -7.10
CA MET A 280 -4.18 -17.03 -6.81
C MET A 280 -3.05 -17.44 -7.77
N PHE A 281 -3.23 -17.30 -9.08
CA PHE A 281 -2.18 -17.59 -10.06
C PHE A 281 -0.93 -16.73 -9.84
N THR A 282 -1.11 -15.46 -9.53
CA THR A 282 -0.02 -14.54 -9.22
C THR A 282 0.71 -14.97 -7.95
N ASN A 283 -0.02 -15.36 -6.91
CA ASN A 283 0.53 -15.80 -5.63
C ASN A 283 1.32 -17.10 -5.79
N ILE A 284 0.83 -18.05 -6.56
CA ILE A 284 1.54 -19.30 -6.89
C ILE A 284 2.84 -18.99 -7.65
N ALA A 285 2.79 -18.13 -8.67
CA ALA A 285 3.96 -17.76 -9.46
C ALA A 285 5.05 -17.06 -8.62
N HIS A 286 4.66 -16.25 -7.66
CA HIS A 286 5.57 -15.55 -6.74
C HIS A 286 5.94 -16.36 -5.49
N ARG A 287 5.41 -17.58 -5.33
CA ARG A 287 5.62 -18.42 -4.14
C ARG A 287 5.32 -17.68 -2.86
N THR A 288 4.19 -16.95 -2.83
CA THR A 288 3.75 -16.20 -1.65
C THR A 288 3.39 -17.14 -0.49
N LYS A 289 3.13 -16.56 0.67
CA LYS A 289 2.78 -17.33 1.88
C LYS A 289 1.49 -18.13 1.68
N TYR A 290 1.38 -19.26 2.38
CA TYR A 290 0.21 -20.14 2.30
C TYR A 290 -1.11 -19.45 2.70
N GLU A 291 -1.06 -18.46 3.60
CA GLU A 291 -2.23 -17.67 4.01
C GLU A 291 -2.86 -16.88 2.87
N ASP A 292 -2.06 -16.51 1.88
CA ASP A 292 -2.50 -15.72 0.72
C ASP A 292 -2.76 -16.60 -0.53
N LEU A 293 -2.55 -17.91 -0.44
CA LEU A 293 -2.53 -18.79 -1.60
C LEU A 293 -3.89 -18.86 -2.29
N ALA A 294 -4.98 -18.92 -1.54
CA ALA A 294 -6.34 -18.97 -2.08
C ALA A 294 -6.81 -17.62 -2.69
N GLY A 295 -5.96 -16.60 -2.66
CA GLY A 295 -6.27 -15.31 -3.23
C GLY A 295 -6.95 -14.37 -2.23
N MET A 296 -8.10 -13.81 -2.62
CA MET A 296 -8.79 -12.80 -1.82
C MET A 296 -9.81 -13.42 -0.88
N GLN A 297 -9.93 -12.87 0.32
CA GLN A 297 -11.00 -13.19 1.26
C GLN A 297 -12.15 -12.18 1.12
N GLU A 298 -13.36 -12.63 1.41
CA GLU A 298 -14.55 -11.77 1.41
C GLU A 298 -14.38 -10.58 2.36
N PHE A 299 -13.94 -10.87 3.60
CA PHE A 299 -13.58 -9.86 4.60
C PHE A 299 -12.08 -9.88 4.87
N SER A 300 -11.50 -8.71 5.01
CA SER A 300 -10.10 -8.57 5.44
C SER A 300 -9.90 -7.25 6.18
N SER A 301 -8.90 -7.22 7.06
CA SER A 301 -8.53 -5.99 7.78
C SER A 301 -7.09 -5.62 7.45
N GLN A 302 -6.85 -4.36 7.13
CA GLN A 302 -5.52 -3.83 6.89
C GLN A 302 -5.45 -2.35 7.25
N ASP A 303 -4.39 -1.92 7.93
CA ASP A 303 -4.15 -0.51 8.29
C ASP A 303 -5.35 0.16 8.99
N CYS A 304 -5.98 -0.55 9.95
CA CYS A 304 -7.18 -0.13 10.68
C CYS A 304 -8.43 0.04 9.80
N LEU A 305 -8.43 -0.44 8.58
CA LEU A 305 -9.59 -0.47 7.68
C LEU A 305 -10.12 -1.90 7.56
N VAL A 306 -11.45 -2.04 7.59
CA VAL A 306 -12.14 -3.30 7.29
C VAL A 306 -12.60 -3.24 5.83
N PHE A 307 -12.22 -4.24 5.05
CA PHE A 307 -12.61 -4.38 3.64
C PHE A 307 -13.61 -5.51 3.47
N TRP A 308 -14.62 -5.28 2.64
CA TRP A 308 -15.61 -6.27 2.23
C TRP A 308 -15.71 -6.34 0.70
N ARG A 309 -15.83 -7.56 0.19
CA ARG A 309 -15.92 -7.87 -1.24
C ARG A 309 -17.19 -8.68 -1.52
N PRO A 310 -18.36 -8.00 -1.60
CA PRO A 310 -19.65 -8.68 -1.71
C PRO A 310 -19.83 -9.50 -2.98
N LEU A 311 -19.07 -9.22 -4.04
CA LEU A 311 -19.19 -9.89 -5.33
C LEU A 311 -18.17 -11.02 -5.50
N LEU A 312 -17.41 -11.40 -4.46
CA LEU A 312 -16.27 -12.31 -4.57
C LEU A 312 -16.66 -13.72 -5.06
N GLN A 313 -17.90 -14.14 -4.84
CA GLN A 313 -18.42 -15.45 -5.27
C GLN A 313 -18.99 -15.41 -6.71
N LEU A 314 -19.11 -14.25 -7.31
CA LEU A 314 -19.71 -14.08 -8.65
C LEU A 314 -18.61 -14.05 -9.71
N THR A 315 -18.84 -14.74 -10.82
CA THR A 315 -17.99 -14.64 -12.01
C THR A 315 -18.21 -13.30 -12.71
N LYS A 316 -17.24 -12.87 -13.49
CA LYS A 316 -17.33 -11.67 -14.30
C LYS A 316 -18.56 -11.69 -15.25
N GLN A 317 -18.84 -12.87 -15.80
CA GLN A 317 -20.00 -13.05 -16.69
C GLN A 317 -21.32 -12.81 -15.96
N GLN A 318 -21.49 -13.39 -14.76
CA GLN A 318 -22.70 -13.17 -13.95
C GLN A 318 -22.89 -11.69 -13.59
N ILE A 319 -21.80 -11.00 -13.25
CA ILE A 319 -21.83 -9.56 -12.94
C ILE A 319 -22.27 -8.74 -14.17
N VAL A 320 -21.71 -9.03 -15.35
CA VAL A 320 -22.05 -8.33 -16.59
C VAL A 320 -23.50 -8.58 -16.97
N ASP A 321 -23.97 -9.82 -16.87
CA ASP A 321 -25.36 -10.18 -17.22
C ASP A 321 -26.35 -9.53 -16.25
N THR A 322 -26.02 -9.49 -14.95
CA THR A 322 -26.83 -8.78 -13.95
C THR A 322 -26.84 -7.28 -14.23
N ALA A 323 -25.70 -6.67 -14.51
CA ALA A 323 -25.63 -5.25 -14.81
C ALA A 323 -26.45 -4.89 -16.06
N ARG A 324 -26.41 -5.72 -17.10
CA ARG A 324 -27.20 -5.53 -18.35
C ARG A 324 -28.69 -5.69 -18.11
N SER A 325 -29.12 -6.72 -17.38
CA SER A 325 -30.53 -6.95 -17.09
C SER A 325 -31.16 -5.83 -16.26
N HIS A 326 -30.36 -5.09 -15.51
CA HIS A 326 -30.80 -3.95 -14.72
C HIS A 326 -30.40 -2.59 -15.33
N ASN A 327 -29.87 -2.59 -16.55
CA ASN A 327 -29.41 -1.40 -17.28
C ASN A 327 -28.44 -0.54 -16.47
N ILE A 328 -27.57 -1.16 -15.67
CA ILE A 328 -26.54 -0.45 -14.87
C ILE A 328 -25.44 0.00 -15.85
N PRO A 329 -25.18 1.30 -15.96
CA PRO A 329 -24.13 1.80 -16.83
C PRO A 329 -22.76 1.49 -16.25
N TYR A 330 -21.77 1.25 -17.11
CA TYR A 330 -20.39 1.04 -16.71
C TYR A 330 -19.41 1.39 -17.83
N LEU A 331 -18.19 1.76 -17.43
CA LEU A 331 -17.09 2.03 -18.35
C LEU A 331 -16.48 0.71 -18.87
N PRO A 332 -15.96 0.70 -20.10
CA PRO A 332 -15.29 -0.47 -20.64
C PRO A 332 -14.09 -0.88 -19.79
N ASN A 333 -13.71 -2.16 -19.87
CA ASN A 333 -12.59 -2.70 -19.11
C ASN A 333 -11.28 -1.96 -19.47
N SER A 334 -10.63 -1.41 -18.44
CA SER A 334 -9.40 -0.64 -18.58
C SER A 334 -8.13 -1.42 -18.24
N THR A 335 -8.22 -2.73 -17.95
CA THR A 335 -7.06 -3.57 -17.68
C THR A 335 -6.26 -3.80 -18.95
N PRO A 336 -5.00 -3.36 -19.04
CA PRO A 336 -4.21 -3.55 -20.25
C PRO A 336 -3.93 -5.04 -20.51
N PRO A 337 -4.08 -5.55 -21.74
CA PRO A 337 -3.84 -6.97 -22.09
C PRO A 337 -2.40 -7.43 -21.79
N TRP A 338 -1.42 -6.51 -21.86
CA TRP A 338 -0.01 -6.79 -21.59
C TRP A 338 0.34 -6.88 -20.10
N SER A 339 -0.56 -6.47 -19.20
CA SER A 339 -0.34 -6.62 -17.75
C SER A 339 -0.39 -8.09 -17.34
N MET A 340 0.28 -8.46 -16.25
CA MET A 340 0.25 -9.84 -15.73
C MET A 340 -1.19 -10.35 -15.56
N ARG A 341 -2.06 -9.56 -14.94
CA ARG A 341 -3.48 -9.88 -14.78
C ARG A 341 -4.20 -10.01 -16.13
N GLY A 342 -3.93 -9.08 -17.06
CA GLY A 342 -4.46 -9.14 -18.41
C GLY A 342 -4.06 -10.43 -19.13
N GLN A 343 -2.81 -10.85 -19.03
CA GLN A 343 -2.30 -12.10 -19.61
C GLN A 343 -2.91 -13.35 -18.96
N ILE A 344 -3.03 -13.38 -17.62
CA ILE A 344 -3.69 -14.49 -16.92
C ILE A 344 -5.12 -14.64 -17.43
N ARG A 345 -5.88 -13.56 -17.50
CA ARG A 345 -7.29 -13.53 -17.94
C ARG A 345 -7.48 -13.88 -19.41
N SER A 346 -6.65 -13.33 -20.32
CA SER A 346 -6.84 -13.44 -21.75
C SER A 346 -6.14 -14.64 -22.39
N SER A 347 -5.12 -15.20 -21.74
CA SER A 347 -4.27 -16.22 -22.32
C SER A 347 -4.12 -17.46 -21.46
N VAL A 348 -3.70 -17.29 -20.20
CA VAL A 348 -3.33 -18.43 -19.33
C VAL A 348 -4.57 -19.24 -18.95
N ILE A 349 -5.56 -18.63 -18.29
CA ILE A 349 -6.79 -19.35 -17.87
C ILE A 349 -7.50 -19.95 -19.08
N PRO A 350 -7.77 -19.24 -20.19
CA PRO A 350 -8.41 -19.85 -21.35
C PRO A 350 -7.63 -20.98 -22.02
N SER A 351 -6.30 -20.96 -21.94
CA SER A 351 -5.48 -22.05 -22.46
C SER A 351 -5.55 -23.30 -21.58
N ILE A 352 -5.56 -23.12 -20.28
CA ILE A 352 -5.74 -24.20 -19.30
C ILE A 352 -7.13 -24.81 -19.42
N ASP A 353 -8.18 -24.00 -19.51
CA ASP A 353 -9.57 -24.46 -19.63
C ASP A 353 -9.80 -25.26 -20.93
N ARG A 354 -9.15 -24.88 -22.04
CA ARG A 354 -9.18 -25.67 -23.28
C ARG A 354 -8.48 -27.03 -23.15
N TRP A 355 -7.42 -27.10 -22.33
CA TRP A 355 -6.75 -28.36 -22.05
C TRP A 355 -7.56 -29.24 -21.10
N HIS A 356 -8.06 -28.67 -19.97
CA HIS A 356 -8.86 -29.40 -19.00
C HIS A 356 -9.71 -28.43 -18.15
N ALA A 357 -11.01 -28.35 -18.42
CA ALA A 357 -11.94 -27.41 -17.77
C ALA A 357 -12.02 -27.54 -16.24
N GLY A 358 -11.66 -28.70 -15.66
CA GLY A 358 -11.63 -28.93 -14.23
C GLY A 358 -10.35 -28.46 -13.52
N PHE A 359 -9.32 -28.04 -14.27
CA PHE A 359 -8.01 -27.75 -13.69
C PHE A 359 -8.01 -26.48 -12.83
N VAL A 360 -8.55 -25.38 -13.34
CA VAL A 360 -8.63 -24.09 -12.59
C VAL A 360 -9.48 -24.23 -11.34
N PRO A 361 -10.71 -24.80 -11.38
CA PRO A 361 -11.48 -25.10 -10.17
C PRO A 361 -10.75 -26.05 -9.20
N GLY A 362 -10.04 -27.06 -9.72
CA GLY A 362 -9.27 -28.00 -8.90
C GLY A 362 -8.13 -27.34 -8.13
N ILE A 363 -7.35 -26.47 -8.78
CA ILE A 363 -6.30 -25.67 -8.12
C ILE A 363 -6.91 -24.72 -7.09
N ALA A 364 -8.03 -24.07 -7.40
CA ALA A 364 -8.72 -23.20 -6.45
C ALA A 364 -9.18 -23.96 -5.19
N ALA A 365 -9.73 -25.16 -5.35
CA ALA A 365 -10.11 -26.02 -4.23
C ALA A 365 -8.90 -26.43 -3.38
N ILE A 366 -7.77 -26.83 -4.02
CA ILE A 366 -6.52 -27.15 -3.31
C ILE A 366 -6.01 -25.93 -2.54
N ALA A 367 -5.99 -24.76 -3.16
CA ALA A 367 -5.53 -23.51 -2.52
C ALA A 367 -6.40 -23.16 -1.29
N SER A 368 -7.73 -23.32 -1.38
CA SER A 368 -8.64 -23.12 -0.25
C SER A 368 -8.37 -24.12 0.87
N SER A 369 -8.20 -25.39 0.55
CA SER A 369 -7.88 -26.43 1.56
C SER A 369 -6.54 -26.17 2.24
N MET A 370 -5.53 -25.69 1.51
CA MET A 370 -4.23 -25.31 2.08
C MET A 370 -4.36 -24.12 3.02
N GLN A 371 -5.19 -23.14 2.67
CA GLN A 371 -5.46 -21.98 3.54
C GLN A 371 -6.20 -22.38 4.83
N GLU A 372 -7.17 -23.29 4.76
CA GLU A 372 -7.83 -23.86 5.94
C GLU A 372 -6.84 -24.59 6.85
N MET A 373 -6.00 -25.45 6.27
CA MET A 373 -4.92 -26.13 7.01
C MET A 373 -3.96 -25.14 7.67
N TYR A 374 -3.57 -24.08 6.95
CA TYR A 374 -2.76 -23.01 7.53
C TYR A 374 -3.47 -22.35 8.73
N GLY A 375 -4.77 -22.06 8.62
CA GLY A 375 -5.58 -21.52 9.72
C GLY A 375 -5.58 -22.40 10.96
N LEU A 376 -5.71 -23.72 10.80
CA LEU A 376 -5.63 -24.68 11.91
C LEU A 376 -4.25 -24.68 12.59
N VAL A 377 -3.17 -24.66 11.80
CA VAL A 377 -1.80 -24.58 12.32
C VAL A 377 -1.55 -23.24 13.03
N LYS A 378 -2.05 -22.15 12.48
CA LYS A 378 -1.96 -20.81 13.09
C LYS A 378 -2.69 -20.76 14.44
N ALA A 379 -3.91 -21.25 14.51
CA ALA A 379 -4.65 -21.35 15.78
C ALA A 379 -3.93 -22.23 16.81
N SER A 380 -3.21 -23.28 16.36
CA SER A 380 -2.37 -24.09 17.24
C SER A 380 -1.14 -23.33 17.75
N ALA A 381 -0.49 -22.56 16.88
CA ALA A 381 0.65 -21.74 17.23
C ALA A 381 0.25 -20.61 18.22
N GLU A 382 -0.87 -19.94 17.97
CA GLU A 382 -1.41 -18.91 18.87
C GLU A 382 -1.70 -19.44 20.27
N ARG A 383 -2.32 -20.64 20.36
CA ARG A 383 -2.56 -21.30 21.65
C ARG A 383 -1.28 -21.70 22.40
N ALA A 384 -0.22 -21.98 21.67
CA ALA A 384 1.07 -22.33 22.27
C ALA A 384 1.82 -21.14 22.86
N ILE A 385 1.55 -19.92 22.39
CA ILE A 385 2.22 -18.69 22.82
C ILE A 385 1.61 -18.20 24.14
N VAL A 386 2.39 -18.27 25.22
CA VAL A 386 2.00 -17.76 26.56
C VAL A 386 2.45 -16.30 26.73
N SER A 387 3.64 -15.98 26.25
CA SER A 387 4.19 -14.62 26.23
C SER A 387 5.15 -14.43 25.05
N LYS A 388 5.70 -13.22 24.90
CA LYS A 388 6.68 -12.94 23.84
C LYS A 388 7.92 -13.84 23.86
N ASP A 389 8.26 -14.36 25.05
CA ASP A 389 9.48 -15.12 25.25
C ASP A 389 9.20 -16.56 25.71
N ARG A 390 7.95 -16.99 25.81
CA ARG A 390 7.58 -18.31 26.32
C ARG A 390 6.42 -18.97 25.58
N LEU A 391 6.61 -20.25 25.24
CA LEU A 391 5.61 -21.10 24.61
C LEU A 391 5.39 -22.38 25.42
N GLU A 392 4.14 -22.88 25.43
CA GLU A 392 3.76 -24.19 25.93
C GLU A 392 3.25 -25.06 24.76
N LEU A 393 4.01 -26.10 24.42
CA LEU A 393 3.85 -26.84 23.16
C LEU A 393 3.06 -28.16 23.32
N GLY A 394 2.58 -28.45 24.54
CA GLY A 394 1.88 -29.68 24.83
C GLY A 394 2.81 -30.89 25.02
N LYS A 395 2.24 -32.11 25.00
CA LYS A 395 2.98 -33.36 25.25
C LYS A 395 3.88 -33.78 24.09
N ARG A 396 3.59 -33.34 22.88
CA ARG A 396 4.38 -33.64 21.67
C ARG A 396 5.03 -32.39 21.14
N LEU A 397 6.32 -32.43 20.94
CA LEU A 397 7.08 -31.33 20.37
C LEU A 397 6.74 -31.21 18.86
N PRO A 398 6.25 -30.05 18.40
CA PRO A 398 6.05 -29.81 16.98
C PRO A 398 7.41 -29.83 16.24
N THR A 399 7.49 -30.63 15.19
CA THR A 399 8.71 -30.71 14.35
C THR A 399 8.50 -30.10 12.97
N GLN A 400 7.29 -29.67 12.64
CA GLN A 400 6.90 -29.15 11.34
C GLN A 400 7.36 -27.70 11.16
N GLU A 401 8.00 -27.44 10.04
CA GLU A 401 8.53 -26.12 9.70
C GLU A 401 7.43 -25.03 9.66
N MET A 402 6.23 -25.36 9.15
CA MET A 402 5.10 -24.45 9.06
C MET A 402 4.68 -23.93 10.45
N PHE A 403 4.60 -24.80 11.47
CA PHE A 403 4.27 -24.38 12.83
C PHE A 403 5.23 -23.33 13.38
N TRP A 404 6.54 -23.61 13.30
CA TRP A 404 7.56 -22.71 13.82
C TRP A 404 7.69 -21.42 13.02
N ARG A 405 7.48 -21.48 11.71
CA ARG A 405 7.42 -20.29 10.87
C ARG A 405 6.32 -19.34 11.34
N ILE A 406 5.12 -19.87 11.59
CA ILE A 406 3.98 -19.10 12.09
C ILE A 406 4.25 -18.56 13.49
N VAL A 407 4.80 -19.36 14.40
CA VAL A 407 5.20 -18.92 15.75
C VAL A 407 6.14 -17.71 15.67
N PHE A 408 7.21 -17.82 14.89
CA PHE A 408 8.19 -16.72 14.77
C PHE A 408 7.60 -15.49 14.06
N GLU A 409 6.67 -15.68 13.14
CA GLU A 409 5.95 -14.59 12.50
C GLU A 409 5.07 -13.82 13.50
N ILE A 410 4.27 -14.54 14.30
CA ILE A 410 3.43 -13.94 15.36
C ILE A 410 4.28 -13.18 16.38
N LEU A 411 5.45 -13.71 16.72
CA LEU A 411 6.39 -13.10 17.68
C LEU A 411 7.29 -12.03 17.06
N HIS A 412 7.14 -11.74 15.75
CA HIS A 412 7.96 -10.79 14.99
C HIS A 412 9.46 -11.11 15.02
N ILE A 413 9.81 -12.40 14.99
CA ILE A 413 11.19 -12.88 14.98
C ILE A 413 11.57 -13.30 13.57
N HIS A 414 12.54 -12.60 12.96
CA HIS A 414 13.05 -12.96 11.64
C HIS A 414 14.03 -14.11 11.71
N VAL A 415 13.62 -15.30 11.27
CA VAL A 415 14.47 -16.49 11.16
C VAL A 415 14.63 -16.85 9.69
N SER A 416 15.87 -17.09 9.23
CA SER A 416 16.11 -17.51 7.86
C SER A 416 15.54 -18.92 7.60
N SER A 417 15.10 -19.21 6.38
CA SER A 417 14.58 -20.53 6.00
C SER A 417 15.59 -21.66 6.28
N LYS A 418 16.90 -21.39 6.11
CA LYS A 418 17.96 -22.35 6.43
C LYS A 418 18.05 -22.63 7.93
N ALA A 419 17.98 -21.61 8.77
CA ALA A 419 18.03 -21.78 10.24
C ALA A 419 16.79 -22.53 10.74
N LEU A 420 15.62 -22.20 10.18
CA LEU A 420 14.36 -22.87 10.48
C LEU A 420 14.37 -24.35 10.11
N ALA A 421 14.80 -24.68 8.90
CA ALA A 421 14.93 -26.06 8.43
C ALA A 421 15.91 -26.87 9.31
N ASN A 422 17.08 -26.29 9.64
CA ASN A 422 18.05 -26.93 10.54
C ASN A 422 17.47 -27.16 11.94
N MET A 423 16.75 -26.19 12.50
CA MET A 423 16.04 -26.34 13.76
C MET A 423 15.08 -27.52 13.71
N CYS A 424 14.17 -27.56 12.73
CA CYS A 424 13.18 -28.62 12.58
C CYS A 424 13.86 -30.00 12.45
N GLN A 425 14.93 -30.10 11.68
CA GLN A 425 15.73 -31.34 11.57
C GLN A 425 16.35 -31.75 12.91
N LEU A 426 16.80 -30.81 13.73
CA LEU A 426 17.31 -31.12 15.07
C LEU A 426 16.21 -31.66 15.98
N LEU A 427 14.99 -31.09 15.91
CA LEU A 427 13.85 -31.51 16.74
C LEU A 427 13.38 -32.94 16.45
N THR A 428 13.63 -33.48 15.25
CA THR A 428 13.29 -34.87 14.93
C THR A 428 14.20 -35.89 15.62
N LYS A 429 15.34 -35.47 16.24
CA LYS A 429 16.30 -36.38 16.89
C LYS A 429 15.83 -36.91 18.27
N GLY A 430 14.71 -36.44 18.80
CA GLY A 430 14.07 -37.00 19.99
C GLY A 430 14.87 -36.80 21.30
N LYS A 431 15.54 -35.65 21.48
CA LYS A 431 16.25 -35.31 22.71
C LYS A 431 15.31 -34.77 23.78
N GLU A 432 15.71 -34.86 25.05
CA GLU A 432 14.97 -34.30 26.19
C GLU A 432 15.07 -32.76 26.29
N SER A 433 16.09 -32.18 25.67
CA SER A 433 16.24 -30.72 25.61
C SER A 433 17.05 -30.27 24.38
N TYR A 434 16.83 -29.02 23.96
CA TYR A 434 17.53 -28.37 22.85
C TYR A 434 17.89 -26.94 23.22
N ASN A 435 19.08 -26.51 22.76
CA ASN A 435 19.46 -25.11 22.70
C ASN A 435 19.85 -24.80 21.27
N ILE A 436 19.07 -23.97 20.58
CA ILE A 436 19.22 -23.72 19.14
C ILE A 436 19.36 -22.22 18.88
N VAL A 437 20.41 -21.82 18.20
CA VAL A 437 20.63 -20.44 17.77
C VAL A 437 19.76 -20.18 16.54
N LEU A 438 18.89 -19.18 16.61
CA LEU A 438 18.01 -18.76 15.54
C LEU A 438 18.62 -17.64 14.69
N THR A 439 19.24 -16.67 15.36
CA THR A 439 19.88 -15.51 14.74
C THR A 439 21.12 -15.11 15.54
N LYS A 440 21.84 -14.05 15.13
CA LYS A 440 22.98 -13.51 15.91
C LYS A 440 22.61 -13.04 17.34
N HIS A 441 21.33 -12.74 17.57
CA HIS A 441 20.84 -12.12 18.81
C HIS A 441 19.68 -12.88 19.46
N ARG A 442 19.28 -14.03 18.92
CA ARG A 442 18.17 -14.82 19.43
C ARG A 442 18.48 -16.30 19.38
N SER A 443 18.15 -16.99 20.47
CA SER A 443 18.18 -18.45 20.57
C SER A 443 16.87 -18.96 21.16
N ILE A 444 16.61 -20.25 21.00
CA ILE A 444 15.46 -20.93 21.61
C ILE A 444 15.97 -22.10 22.44
N ARG A 445 15.48 -22.18 23.67
CA ARG A 445 15.71 -23.30 24.57
C ARG A 445 14.41 -24.08 24.72
N LEU A 446 14.43 -25.38 24.35
CA LEU A 446 13.30 -26.28 24.51
C LEU A 446 13.62 -27.33 25.55
N TYR A 447 12.68 -27.64 26.44
CA TYR A 447 12.82 -28.64 27.47
C TYR A 447 11.45 -29.20 27.88
N TYR A 448 11.43 -30.39 28.46
CA TYR A 448 10.20 -31.09 28.86
C TYR A 448 10.03 -31.08 30.38
N VAL A 449 8.87 -30.56 30.86
CA VAL A 449 8.43 -30.61 32.25
C VAL A 449 6.93 -30.85 32.26
N ASN A 450 6.48 -32.12 32.16
CA ASN A 450 5.07 -32.49 31.94
C ASN A 450 4.48 -32.02 30.59
N THR A 451 5.01 -31.01 30.02
CA THR A 451 4.75 -30.47 28.68
C THR A 451 6.04 -29.91 28.09
N TRP A 452 6.12 -29.81 26.77
CA TRP A 452 7.23 -29.11 26.14
C TRP A 452 7.10 -27.60 26.34
N ILE A 453 8.17 -26.99 26.79
CA ILE A 453 8.29 -25.55 26.99
C ILE A 453 9.39 -25.04 26.06
N ALA A 454 9.14 -23.90 25.43
CA ALA A 454 10.16 -23.19 24.68
C ALA A 454 10.33 -21.78 25.24
N ASP A 455 11.55 -21.45 25.67
CA ASP A 455 11.93 -20.09 26.05
C ASP A 455 12.77 -19.47 24.93
N ILE A 456 12.40 -18.27 24.51
CA ILE A 456 13.13 -17.49 23.50
C ILE A 456 14.04 -16.53 24.24
N ILE A 457 15.33 -16.62 23.95
CA ILE A 457 16.40 -15.92 24.66
C ILE A 457 17.06 -14.91 23.70
#